data_ae4e618d9ad8aaa9b0d08d41ea92159b
#
_entry.id   ae4e618d9ad8aaa9b0d08d41ea92159b
#
_cell.length_a   1.000
_cell.length_b   1.000
_cell.length_c   1.000
_cell.angle_alpha   90.00
_cell.angle_beta   90.00
_cell.angle_gamma   90.00
#
_symmetry.space_group_name_H-M   'P 1'
#
loop_
_entity.id
_entity.type
_entity.pdbx_description
1 polymer ?
#
loop_
_entity_poly.entity_id
_entity_poly.type
_entity_poly.pdbx_seq_one_letter_code
_entity_poly.pdbx_strand_id
1 'polypeptide(L)'
;MRTDSRRTHNPFNALMVLVIAGVVFFAIYARQTAHEFLFRPPPVSYERDSSFEYVVADDGVELNVFWEGAGKDAWTVLYLCGSEEDLSMAMPKLRNYQLKGYNVASFEYRGYGFTEGAPNESNLYVDAGLVYDYLLRDKGVSESRLVLHGRSVGGGVATELATSRDPARLILESTFTSVYENLLSLKWIPGDMFENENKASKVGCPVLLIHGEDDGIVDAANSIALRESFEGGNVSFLTVPEAGHRNVDRVGGLAYWTAIEQFVRGSKSGL
;
A
#
# COMPACT_ATOMS: atom_id res chain seq x y z
N MET A 1 -21.13 -62.06 24.24
CA MET A 1 -20.84 -60.87 25.06
C MET A 1 -20.41 -59.71 24.12
N ARG A 2 -21.31 -58.81 23.78
CA ARG A 2 -21.00 -57.61 22.99
C ARG A 2 -20.75 -56.48 23.98
N THR A 3 -19.52 -56.02 24.04
CA THR A 3 -19.15 -54.81 24.81
C THR A 3 -19.57 -53.59 24.03
N ASP A 4 -20.66 -52.97 24.44
CA ASP A 4 -21.20 -51.72 23.91
C ASP A 4 -20.30 -50.58 24.44
N SER A 5 -19.28 -50.17 23.66
CA SER A 5 -18.43 -49.01 23.99
C SER A 5 -19.20 -47.74 23.67
N ARG A 6 -20.07 -47.28 24.56
CA ARG A 6 -20.64 -45.95 24.52
C ARG A 6 -19.47 -44.93 24.57
N ARG A 7 -19.15 -44.34 23.41
CA ARG A 7 -18.27 -43.15 23.35
C ARG A 7 -18.98 -42.05 24.13
N THR A 8 -18.54 -41.80 25.34
CA THR A 8 -18.96 -40.64 26.12
C THR A 8 -18.35 -39.41 25.44
N HIS A 9 -19.18 -38.67 24.71
CA HIS A 9 -18.77 -37.33 24.19
C HIS A 9 -18.50 -36.43 25.39
N ASN A 10 -17.25 -36.06 25.58
CA ASN A 10 -16.88 -35.11 26.62
C ASN A 10 -17.48 -33.74 26.27
N PRO A 11 -18.41 -33.18 27.08
CA PRO A 11 -19.08 -31.91 26.79
C PRO A 11 -18.08 -30.75 26.69
N PHE A 12 -16.93 -30.86 27.34
CA PHE A 12 -15.85 -29.90 27.25
C PHE A 12 -15.26 -29.82 25.80
N ASN A 13 -15.06 -30.99 25.17
CA ASN A 13 -14.57 -31.03 23.78
C ASN A 13 -15.60 -30.44 22.80
N ALA A 14 -16.89 -30.69 23.03
CA ALA A 14 -17.95 -30.13 22.20
C ALA A 14 -18.01 -28.58 22.33
N LEU A 15 -17.92 -28.07 23.55
CA LEU A 15 -17.89 -26.63 23.80
C LEU A 15 -16.64 -25.99 23.15
N MET A 16 -15.48 -26.59 23.29
CA MET A 16 -14.22 -26.09 22.67
C MET A 16 -14.35 -26.04 21.14
N VAL A 17 -14.93 -27.07 20.50
CA VAL A 17 -15.17 -27.10 19.06
C VAL A 17 -16.10 -25.97 18.64
N LEU A 18 -17.18 -25.72 19.40
CA LEU A 18 -18.10 -24.61 19.10
C LEU A 18 -17.45 -23.24 19.22
N VAL A 19 -16.60 -23.04 20.24
CA VAL A 19 -15.85 -21.78 20.41
C VAL A 19 -14.88 -21.57 19.25
N ILE A 20 -14.12 -22.60 18.87
CA ILE A 20 -13.18 -22.51 17.73
C ILE A 20 -13.96 -22.22 16.44
N ALA A 21 -15.07 -22.92 16.19
CA ALA A 21 -15.91 -22.68 15.01
C ALA A 21 -16.46 -21.25 14.98
N GLY A 22 -16.88 -20.72 16.13
CA GLY A 22 -17.33 -19.33 16.27
C GLY A 22 -16.23 -18.31 15.96
N VAL A 23 -15.03 -18.54 16.46
CA VAL A 23 -13.86 -17.67 16.18
C VAL A 23 -13.51 -17.71 14.70
N VAL A 24 -13.47 -18.89 14.09
CA VAL A 24 -13.18 -19.05 12.66
C VAL A 24 -14.25 -18.37 11.80
N PHE A 25 -15.52 -18.58 12.13
CA PHE A 25 -16.63 -17.92 11.43
C PHE A 25 -16.54 -16.40 11.53
N PHE A 26 -16.28 -15.88 12.74
CA PHE A 26 -16.09 -14.44 12.95
C PHE A 26 -14.92 -13.90 12.15
N ALA A 27 -13.78 -14.59 12.13
CA ALA A 27 -12.60 -14.17 11.37
C ALA A 27 -12.89 -14.12 9.86
N ILE A 28 -13.57 -15.14 9.31
CA ILE A 28 -13.97 -15.16 7.90
C ILE A 28 -14.93 -14.00 7.58
N TYR A 29 -15.95 -13.82 8.41
CA TYR A 29 -16.95 -12.75 8.24
C TYR A 29 -16.31 -11.37 8.32
N ALA A 30 -15.46 -11.13 9.32
CA ALA A 30 -14.75 -9.87 9.50
C ALA A 30 -13.82 -9.57 8.30
N ARG A 31 -13.10 -10.59 7.80
CA ARG A 31 -12.23 -10.45 6.62
C ARG A 31 -13.04 -10.11 5.36
N GLN A 32 -14.17 -10.77 5.13
CA GLN A 32 -15.01 -10.48 3.98
C GLN A 32 -15.61 -9.07 4.04
N THR A 33 -16.12 -8.67 5.20
CA THR A 33 -16.67 -7.33 5.41
C THR A 33 -15.59 -6.25 5.25
N ALA A 34 -14.41 -6.47 5.82
CA ALA A 34 -13.28 -5.55 5.66
C ALA A 34 -12.81 -5.47 4.20
N HIS A 35 -12.81 -6.59 3.47
CA HIS A 35 -12.47 -6.63 2.05
C HIS A 35 -13.45 -5.78 1.21
N GLU A 36 -14.76 -5.95 1.41
CA GLU A 36 -15.80 -5.17 0.70
C GLU A 36 -15.76 -3.68 1.05
N PHE A 37 -15.38 -3.35 2.28
CA PHE A 37 -15.17 -1.98 2.70
C PHE A 37 -13.91 -1.37 2.10
N LEU A 38 -12.85 -2.15 2.02
CA LEU A 38 -11.52 -1.70 1.63
C LEU A 38 -11.41 -1.49 0.11
N PHE A 39 -11.95 -2.41 -0.70
CA PHE A 39 -11.80 -2.36 -2.15
C PHE A 39 -13.08 -1.82 -2.81
N ARG A 40 -13.02 -0.56 -3.22
CA ARG A 40 -14.13 0.16 -3.86
C ARG A 40 -13.65 0.82 -5.14
N PRO A 41 -13.46 0.04 -6.22
CA PRO A 41 -12.99 0.60 -7.47
C PRO A 41 -13.97 1.68 -7.97
N PRO A 42 -13.46 2.89 -8.27
CA PRO A 42 -14.28 3.92 -8.90
C PRO A 42 -14.62 3.53 -10.33
N PRO A 43 -15.68 4.09 -10.91
CA PRO A 43 -15.92 3.96 -12.35
C PRO A 43 -14.73 4.50 -13.15
N VAL A 44 -14.36 3.81 -14.23
CA VAL A 44 -13.30 4.27 -15.14
C VAL A 44 -13.64 5.64 -15.70
N SER A 45 -12.76 6.61 -15.51
CA SER A 45 -13.01 8.02 -15.86
C SER A 45 -11.99 8.60 -16.84
N TYR A 46 -11.15 7.75 -17.47
CA TYR A 46 -10.12 8.18 -18.41
C TYR A 46 -10.05 7.26 -19.63
N GLU A 47 -9.40 7.77 -20.68
CA GLU A 47 -9.06 7.02 -21.88
C GLU A 47 -7.58 6.65 -21.84
N ARG A 48 -7.23 5.52 -22.44
CA ARG A 48 -5.83 5.10 -22.56
C ARG A 48 -5.18 5.75 -23.76
N ASP A 49 -3.96 6.18 -23.58
CA ASP A 49 -3.08 6.69 -24.64
C ASP A 49 -1.76 5.88 -24.70
N SER A 50 -0.77 6.38 -25.40
CA SER A 50 0.53 5.72 -25.59
C SER A 50 1.41 5.65 -24.33
N SER A 51 1.02 6.31 -23.23
CA SER A 51 1.72 6.21 -21.95
C SER A 51 1.27 5.01 -21.09
N PHE A 52 0.27 4.27 -21.57
CA PHE A 52 -0.21 3.07 -20.92
C PHE A 52 0.31 1.82 -21.62
N GLU A 53 0.84 0.91 -20.84
CA GLU A 53 1.39 -0.37 -21.28
C GLU A 53 0.73 -1.51 -20.49
N TYR A 54 0.95 -2.74 -20.92
CA TYR A 54 0.51 -3.92 -20.18
C TYR A 54 1.70 -4.69 -19.63
N VAL A 55 1.59 -5.09 -18.37
CA VAL A 55 2.44 -6.12 -17.78
C VAL A 55 1.58 -7.36 -17.54
N VAL A 56 1.96 -8.47 -18.13
CA VAL A 56 1.18 -9.71 -18.03
C VAL A 56 1.62 -10.51 -16.81
N ALA A 57 0.69 -10.79 -15.92
CA ALA A 57 0.91 -11.62 -14.74
C ALA A 57 0.96 -13.12 -15.13
N ASP A 58 1.51 -13.96 -14.26
CA ASP A 58 1.68 -15.40 -14.51
C ASP A 58 0.36 -16.14 -14.76
N ASP A 59 -0.75 -15.63 -14.24
CA ASP A 59 -2.10 -16.14 -14.45
C ASP A 59 -2.80 -15.56 -15.68
N GLY A 60 -2.09 -14.76 -16.48
CA GLY A 60 -2.57 -14.19 -17.75
C GLY A 60 -3.32 -12.87 -17.60
N VAL A 61 -3.45 -12.32 -16.39
CA VAL A 61 -4.07 -10.98 -16.21
C VAL A 61 -3.13 -9.91 -16.75
N GLU A 62 -3.67 -9.02 -17.57
CA GLU A 62 -2.97 -7.87 -18.12
C GLU A 62 -3.12 -6.68 -17.16
N LEU A 63 -2.04 -6.34 -16.47
CA LEU A 63 -2.00 -5.18 -15.57
C LEU A 63 -1.82 -3.90 -16.42
N ASN A 64 -2.74 -2.96 -16.31
CA ASN A 64 -2.64 -1.66 -16.96
C ASN A 64 -1.65 -0.77 -16.19
N VAL A 65 -0.52 -0.44 -16.81
CA VAL A 65 0.58 0.30 -16.23
C VAL A 65 0.74 1.63 -16.93
N PHE A 66 0.75 2.71 -16.17
CA PHE A 66 1.16 4.03 -16.66
C PHE A 66 2.66 4.20 -16.45
N TRP A 67 3.36 4.64 -17.51
CA TRP A 67 4.77 4.95 -17.46
C TRP A 67 5.07 6.21 -18.27
N GLU A 68 5.79 7.15 -17.65
CA GLU A 68 6.36 8.29 -18.34
C GLU A 68 7.76 8.62 -17.83
N GLY A 69 8.74 8.61 -18.74
CA GLY A 69 10.14 8.80 -18.44
C GLY A 69 10.57 10.26 -18.61
N ALA A 70 11.30 10.81 -17.63
CA ALA A 70 11.98 12.12 -17.73
C ALA A 70 13.43 11.97 -18.16
N GLY A 71 14.02 10.76 -18.05
CA GLY A 71 15.39 10.48 -18.48
C GLY A 71 16.01 9.31 -17.71
N LYS A 72 17.07 8.74 -18.30
CA LYS A 72 17.73 7.52 -17.78
C LYS A 72 18.28 7.69 -16.36
N ASP A 73 18.79 8.89 -16.04
CA ASP A 73 19.40 9.19 -14.74
C ASP A 73 18.44 9.85 -13.75
N ALA A 74 17.18 10.03 -14.13
CA ALA A 74 16.15 10.60 -13.25
C ALA A 74 15.79 9.61 -12.13
N TRP A 75 15.43 10.15 -10.96
CA TRP A 75 14.74 9.37 -9.93
C TRP A 75 13.41 8.88 -10.46
N THR A 76 13.05 7.67 -10.13
CA THR A 76 11.78 7.06 -10.53
C THR A 76 10.87 6.91 -9.32
N VAL A 77 9.61 7.29 -9.47
CA VAL A 77 8.58 7.05 -8.46
C VAL A 77 7.61 6.01 -8.98
N LEU A 78 7.50 4.89 -8.27
CA LEU A 78 6.40 3.95 -8.41
C LEU A 78 5.32 4.36 -7.38
N TYR A 79 4.25 4.96 -7.88
CA TYR A 79 3.12 5.36 -7.05
C TYR A 79 2.11 4.22 -6.95
N LEU A 80 1.74 3.87 -5.73
CA LEU A 80 0.80 2.81 -5.38
C LEU A 80 -0.47 3.45 -4.83
N CYS A 81 -1.54 3.34 -5.58
CA CYS A 81 -2.81 4.01 -5.34
C CYS A 81 -3.49 3.57 -4.06
N GLY A 82 -4.31 4.44 -3.49
CA GLY A 82 -5.27 4.06 -2.46
C GLY A 82 -6.42 3.23 -3.05
N SER A 83 -7.20 2.60 -2.18
CA SER A 83 -8.29 1.70 -2.56
C SER A 83 -9.49 2.36 -3.25
N GLU A 84 -9.56 3.67 -3.25
CA GLU A 84 -10.62 4.43 -3.92
C GLU A 84 -10.07 5.28 -5.08
N GLU A 85 -8.86 4.98 -5.54
CA GLU A 85 -8.19 5.68 -6.64
C GLU A 85 -8.05 4.78 -7.86
N ASP A 86 -8.34 5.32 -9.03
CA ASP A 86 -7.87 4.83 -10.32
C ASP A 86 -6.68 5.70 -10.80
N LEU A 87 -6.10 5.35 -11.94
CA LEU A 87 -4.98 6.11 -12.50
C LEU A 87 -5.35 7.55 -12.86
N SER A 88 -6.61 7.84 -13.21
CA SER A 88 -7.02 9.21 -13.49
C SER A 88 -6.94 10.11 -12.26
N MET A 89 -7.30 9.56 -11.11
CA MET A 89 -7.25 10.27 -9.82
C MET A 89 -5.80 10.44 -9.33
N ALA A 90 -4.90 9.49 -9.65
CA ALA A 90 -3.48 9.58 -9.36
C ALA A 90 -2.73 10.57 -10.29
N MET A 91 -3.25 10.81 -11.48
CA MET A 91 -2.59 11.58 -12.53
C MET A 91 -2.12 12.98 -12.11
N PRO A 92 -2.88 13.79 -11.34
CA PRO A 92 -2.39 15.09 -10.87
C PRO A 92 -1.10 14.97 -10.03
N LYS A 93 -1.01 13.97 -9.17
CA LYS A 93 0.18 13.71 -8.36
C LYS A 93 1.37 13.23 -9.22
N LEU A 94 1.12 12.31 -10.14
CA LEU A 94 2.12 11.83 -11.09
C LEU A 94 2.69 12.96 -11.95
N ARG A 95 1.83 13.84 -12.47
CA ARG A 95 2.26 15.03 -13.23
C ARG A 95 3.11 16.00 -12.40
N ASN A 96 2.80 16.19 -11.13
CA ASN A 96 3.64 17.01 -10.25
C ASN A 96 5.04 16.41 -10.07
N TYR A 97 5.15 15.08 -9.98
CA TYR A 97 6.47 14.42 -10.00
C TYR A 97 7.20 14.63 -11.33
N GLN A 98 6.50 14.48 -12.45
CA GLN A 98 7.07 14.72 -13.79
C GLN A 98 7.60 16.15 -13.95
N LEU A 99 6.84 17.17 -13.55
CA LEU A 99 7.24 18.56 -13.57
C LEU A 99 8.51 18.83 -12.75
N LYS A 100 8.79 17.98 -11.76
CA LYS A 100 10.00 18.01 -10.94
C LYS A 100 11.13 17.13 -11.51
N GLY A 101 10.94 16.55 -12.70
CA GLY A 101 11.95 15.77 -13.41
C GLY A 101 12.12 14.34 -12.87
N TYR A 102 11.08 13.72 -12.34
CA TYR A 102 11.04 12.30 -12.01
C TYR A 102 10.51 11.49 -13.18
N ASN A 103 11.02 10.29 -13.39
CA ASN A 103 10.27 9.25 -14.06
C ASN A 103 9.11 8.84 -13.15
N VAL A 104 7.97 8.51 -13.72
CA VAL A 104 6.80 8.11 -12.94
C VAL A 104 6.20 6.82 -13.50
N ALA A 105 5.79 5.97 -12.59
CA ALA A 105 5.02 4.77 -12.88
C ALA A 105 3.89 4.64 -11.86
N SER A 106 2.80 4.05 -12.30
CA SER A 106 1.73 3.56 -11.45
C SER A 106 1.00 2.45 -12.20
N PHE A 107 0.21 1.64 -11.51
CA PHE A 107 -0.58 0.60 -12.17
C PHE A 107 -1.93 0.45 -11.48
N GLU A 108 -2.87 -0.13 -12.21
CA GLU A 108 -4.18 -0.43 -11.68
C GLU A 108 -4.23 -1.79 -11.03
N TYR A 109 -4.80 -1.84 -9.84
CA TYR A 109 -5.09 -3.10 -9.18
C TYR A 109 -6.14 -3.89 -9.97
N ARG A 110 -6.16 -5.20 -9.81
CA ARG A 110 -7.18 -6.06 -10.42
C ARG A 110 -8.58 -5.56 -10.02
N GLY A 111 -9.46 -5.44 -11.01
CA GLY A 111 -10.80 -4.88 -10.85
C GLY A 111 -10.90 -3.36 -10.86
N TYR A 112 -9.77 -2.66 -11.06
CA TYR A 112 -9.72 -1.20 -11.22
C TYR A 112 -9.41 -0.83 -12.66
N GLY A 113 -9.98 0.28 -13.11
CA GLY A 113 -9.74 0.83 -14.45
C GLY A 113 -9.86 -0.20 -15.57
N PHE A 114 -8.78 -0.44 -16.27
CA PHE A 114 -8.71 -1.42 -17.37
C PHE A 114 -8.08 -2.76 -16.99
N THR A 115 -7.73 -2.97 -15.72
CA THR A 115 -7.19 -4.25 -15.25
C THR A 115 -8.33 -5.17 -14.80
N GLU A 116 -8.45 -6.31 -15.45
CA GLU A 116 -9.48 -7.31 -15.11
C GLU A 116 -9.19 -8.03 -13.78
N GLY A 117 -10.20 -8.75 -13.29
CA GLY A 117 -10.11 -9.58 -12.08
C GLY A 117 -10.72 -8.94 -10.86
N ALA A 118 -10.32 -9.40 -9.68
CA ALA A 118 -10.80 -8.90 -8.38
C ALA A 118 -9.61 -8.58 -7.47
N PRO A 119 -9.65 -7.44 -6.77
CA PRO A 119 -8.55 -7.04 -5.89
C PRO A 119 -8.54 -7.91 -4.63
N ASN A 120 -7.38 -8.27 -4.16
CA ASN A 120 -7.14 -8.80 -2.82
C ASN A 120 -5.69 -8.55 -2.43
N GLU A 121 -5.41 -8.61 -1.14
CA GLU A 121 -4.08 -8.32 -0.59
C GLU A 121 -2.96 -9.09 -1.28
N SER A 122 -3.13 -10.40 -1.48
CA SER A 122 -2.11 -11.25 -2.12
C SER A 122 -1.82 -10.84 -3.57
N ASN A 123 -2.88 -10.57 -4.35
CA ASN A 123 -2.71 -10.16 -5.74
C ASN A 123 -2.03 -8.79 -5.82
N LEU A 124 -2.40 -7.84 -4.93
CA LEU A 124 -1.75 -6.53 -4.93
C LEU A 124 -0.24 -6.65 -4.70
N TYR A 125 0.20 -7.54 -3.82
CA TYR A 125 1.62 -7.77 -3.56
C TYR A 125 2.35 -8.38 -4.75
N VAL A 126 1.76 -9.41 -5.34
CA VAL A 126 2.34 -10.09 -6.53
C VAL A 126 2.42 -9.13 -7.69
N ASP A 127 1.33 -8.43 -7.99
CA ASP A 127 1.23 -7.51 -9.13
C ASP A 127 2.20 -6.32 -8.96
N ALA A 128 2.31 -5.77 -7.75
CA ALA A 128 3.29 -4.71 -7.45
C ALA A 128 4.75 -5.19 -7.66
N GLY A 129 5.04 -6.44 -7.28
CA GLY A 129 6.33 -7.07 -7.54
C GLY A 129 6.64 -7.20 -9.03
N LEU A 130 5.67 -7.62 -9.82
CA LEU A 130 5.79 -7.72 -11.28
C LEU A 130 6.05 -6.36 -11.93
N VAL A 131 5.32 -5.32 -11.52
CA VAL A 131 5.52 -3.96 -12.04
C VAL A 131 6.87 -3.40 -11.61
N TYR A 132 7.30 -3.65 -10.37
CA TYR A 132 8.62 -3.28 -9.90
C TYR A 132 9.73 -3.90 -10.76
N ASP A 133 9.66 -5.23 -10.98
CA ASP A 133 10.62 -5.97 -11.79
C ASP A 133 10.60 -5.51 -13.26
N TYR A 134 9.44 -5.18 -13.80
CA TYR A 134 9.28 -4.58 -15.13
C TYR A 134 10.01 -3.23 -15.24
N LEU A 135 9.89 -2.35 -14.24
CA LEU A 135 10.61 -1.08 -14.24
C LEU A 135 12.13 -1.26 -14.29
N LEU A 136 12.65 -2.25 -13.56
CA LEU A 136 14.08 -2.53 -13.57
C LEU A 136 14.55 -3.13 -14.91
N ARG A 137 13.84 -4.15 -15.43
CA ARG A 137 14.29 -4.92 -16.59
C ARG A 137 13.97 -4.25 -17.91
N ASP A 138 12.75 -3.72 -18.05
CA ASP A 138 12.22 -3.25 -19.33
C ASP A 138 12.37 -1.73 -19.49
N LYS A 139 12.29 -0.97 -18.41
CA LYS A 139 12.51 0.48 -18.42
C LYS A 139 13.94 0.88 -18.05
N GLY A 140 14.75 -0.06 -17.58
CA GLY A 140 16.14 0.20 -17.20
C GLY A 140 16.29 1.11 -16.00
N VAL A 141 15.28 1.14 -15.11
CA VAL A 141 15.31 1.92 -13.87
C VAL A 141 16.36 1.32 -12.94
N SER A 142 17.19 2.17 -12.34
CA SER A 142 18.10 1.74 -11.28
C SER A 142 17.36 1.65 -9.95
N GLU A 143 17.46 0.50 -9.27
CA GLU A 143 16.86 0.27 -7.96
C GLU A 143 17.33 1.30 -6.91
N SER A 144 18.60 1.72 -7.00
CA SER A 144 19.17 2.78 -6.14
C SER A 144 18.58 4.18 -6.39
N ARG A 145 17.72 4.35 -7.38
CA ARG A 145 16.96 5.57 -7.68
C ARG A 145 15.45 5.33 -7.79
N LEU A 146 14.98 4.19 -7.31
CA LEU A 146 13.55 3.85 -7.27
C LEU A 146 12.95 4.21 -5.91
N VAL A 147 11.90 5.00 -5.94
CA VAL A 147 11.12 5.43 -4.78
C VAL A 147 9.77 4.73 -4.85
N LEU A 148 9.40 4.04 -3.80
CA LEU A 148 8.03 3.59 -3.62
C LEU A 148 7.24 4.68 -2.89
N HIS A 149 6.12 5.10 -3.45
CA HIS A 149 5.20 6.03 -2.79
C HIS A 149 3.82 5.41 -2.71
N GLY A 150 3.48 4.89 -1.55
CA GLY A 150 2.18 4.28 -1.29
C GLY A 150 1.25 5.17 -0.50
N ARG A 151 -0.01 5.30 -0.97
CA ARG A 151 -1.05 6.04 -0.26
C ARG A 151 -2.11 5.10 0.27
N SER A 152 -2.52 5.26 1.54
CA SER A 152 -3.58 4.46 2.17
C SER A 152 -3.28 2.95 2.02
N VAL A 153 -4.15 2.17 1.38
CA VAL A 153 -3.88 0.74 1.04
C VAL A 153 -2.60 0.58 0.24
N GLY A 154 -2.32 1.48 -0.69
CA GLY A 154 -1.05 1.49 -1.44
C GLY A 154 0.19 1.60 -0.54
N GLY A 155 0.06 2.20 0.64
CA GLY A 155 1.11 2.19 1.66
C GLY A 155 1.41 0.78 2.19
N GLY A 156 0.36 -0.03 2.34
CA GLY A 156 0.52 -1.44 2.70
C GLY A 156 1.23 -2.26 1.62
N VAL A 157 0.88 -1.99 0.34
CA VAL A 157 1.54 -2.62 -0.81
C VAL A 157 3.01 -2.17 -0.91
N ALA A 158 3.28 -0.87 -0.72
CA ALA A 158 4.64 -0.33 -0.72
C ALA A 158 5.50 -0.91 0.41
N THR A 159 4.93 -1.07 1.61
CA THR A 159 5.62 -1.66 2.75
C THR A 159 5.98 -3.11 2.48
N GLU A 160 5.04 -3.93 1.99
CA GLU A 160 5.32 -5.33 1.61
C GLU A 160 6.44 -5.40 0.57
N LEU A 161 6.35 -4.60 -0.48
CA LEU A 161 7.33 -4.59 -1.56
C LEU A 161 8.72 -4.22 -1.04
N ALA A 162 8.82 -3.25 -0.12
CA ALA A 162 10.08 -2.84 0.50
C ALA A 162 10.66 -3.88 1.49
N THR A 163 9.91 -4.91 1.89
CA THR A 163 10.46 -6.03 2.68
C THR A 163 11.17 -7.08 1.82
N SER A 164 10.86 -7.13 0.52
CA SER A 164 11.34 -8.17 -0.42
C SER A 164 12.15 -7.62 -1.59
N ARG A 165 12.25 -6.31 -1.71
CA ARG A 165 13.02 -5.55 -2.71
C ARG A 165 13.84 -4.49 -1.97
N ASP A 166 14.77 -3.87 -2.69
CA ASP A 166 15.71 -2.88 -2.11
C ASP A 166 15.52 -1.49 -2.76
N PRO A 167 14.33 -0.87 -2.65
CA PRO A 167 14.11 0.45 -3.19
C PRO A 167 14.97 1.49 -2.48
N ALA A 168 15.37 2.54 -3.19
CA ALA A 168 16.18 3.59 -2.59
C ALA A 168 15.46 4.34 -1.46
N ARG A 169 14.12 4.48 -1.53
CA ARG A 169 13.29 5.23 -0.57
C ARG A 169 11.88 4.67 -0.52
N LEU A 170 11.25 4.78 0.64
CA LEU A 170 9.84 4.47 0.86
C LEU A 170 9.11 5.72 1.38
N ILE A 171 8.02 6.10 0.72
CA ILE A 171 7.11 7.17 1.15
C ILE A 171 5.76 6.53 1.45
N LEU A 172 5.25 6.76 2.65
CA LEU A 172 3.96 6.26 3.11
C LEU A 172 3.05 7.45 3.45
N GLU A 173 1.99 7.63 2.67
CA GLU A 173 1.05 8.73 2.83
C GLU A 173 -0.29 8.21 3.36
N SER A 174 -0.78 8.75 4.48
CA SER A 174 -2.08 8.44 5.08
C SER A 174 -2.36 6.94 5.18
N THR A 175 -1.36 6.15 5.60
CA THR A 175 -1.47 4.70 5.74
C THR A 175 -1.63 4.28 7.20
N PHE A 176 -1.99 3.03 7.43
CA PHE A 176 -2.39 2.45 8.70
C PHE A 176 -1.43 1.35 9.16
N THR A 177 -1.49 1.00 10.44
CA THR A 177 -0.74 -0.11 11.05
C THR A 177 -1.23 -1.46 10.54
N SER A 178 -2.55 -1.67 10.55
CA SER A 178 -3.25 -2.79 9.92
C SER A 178 -4.71 -2.40 9.67
N VAL A 179 -5.43 -3.19 8.87
CA VAL A 179 -6.84 -2.89 8.55
C VAL A 179 -7.73 -3.00 9.77
N TYR A 180 -7.60 -4.07 10.56
CA TYR A 180 -8.48 -4.27 11.71
C TYR A 180 -8.17 -3.31 12.85
N GLU A 181 -6.92 -2.95 13.05
CA GLU A 181 -6.57 -1.94 14.04
C GLU A 181 -7.17 -0.58 13.67
N ASN A 182 -7.07 -0.19 12.40
CA ASN A 182 -7.64 1.07 11.92
C ASN A 182 -9.18 1.09 12.01
N LEU A 183 -9.87 0.00 11.62
CA LEU A 183 -11.33 -0.03 11.56
C LEU A 183 -11.99 -0.35 12.90
N LEU A 184 -11.38 -1.19 13.73
CA LEU A 184 -11.98 -1.78 14.91
C LEU A 184 -11.27 -1.42 16.21
N SER A 185 -10.12 -0.74 16.14
CA SER A 185 -9.20 -0.51 17.25
C SER A 185 -8.78 -1.80 17.98
N LEU A 186 -8.68 -2.90 17.22
CA LEU A 186 -8.35 -4.22 17.74
C LEU A 186 -7.06 -4.74 17.10
N LYS A 187 -6.11 -5.14 17.95
CA LYS A 187 -4.87 -5.81 17.56
C LYS A 187 -5.00 -7.33 17.69
N TRP A 188 -4.22 -8.06 16.94
CA TRP A 188 -4.04 -9.52 17.07
C TRP A 188 -5.26 -10.37 16.70
N ILE A 189 -6.14 -9.85 15.85
CA ILE A 189 -7.27 -10.63 15.34
C ILE A 189 -6.79 -11.48 14.16
N PRO A 190 -7.03 -12.82 14.18
CA PRO A 190 -6.70 -13.67 13.05
C PRO A 190 -7.42 -13.23 11.76
N GLY A 191 -6.66 -13.15 10.66
CA GLY A 191 -7.20 -12.76 9.36
C GLY A 191 -7.15 -11.28 9.06
N ASP A 192 -6.43 -10.50 9.87
CA ASP A 192 -6.12 -9.09 9.56
C ASP A 192 -5.42 -8.95 8.21
N MET A 193 -5.46 -7.76 7.64
CA MET A 193 -4.93 -7.46 6.34
C MET A 193 -3.96 -6.27 6.41
N PHE A 194 -2.96 -6.29 5.52
CA PHE A 194 -1.96 -5.24 5.42
C PHE A 194 -1.34 -4.91 6.80
N GLU A 195 -0.83 -5.94 7.48
CA GLU A 195 -0.19 -5.80 8.80
C GLU A 195 1.16 -5.07 8.67
N ASN A 196 1.11 -3.76 8.42
CA ASN A 196 2.29 -2.94 8.11
C ASN A 196 3.22 -2.78 9.31
N GLU A 197 2.65 -2.70 10.52
CA GLU A 197 3.41 -2.64 11.77
C GLU A 197 4.35 -3.86 11.90
N ASN A 198 3.85 -5.05 11.60
CA ASN A 198 4.61 -6.30 11.68
C ASN A 198 5.70 -6.43 10.59
N LYS A 199 5.60 -5.66 9.52
CA LYS A 199 6.52 -5.66 8.38
C LYS A 199 7.59 -4.57 8.50
N ALA A 200 7.31 -3.51 9.21
CA ALA A 200 8.13 -2.29 9.29
C ALA A 200 9.59 -2.57 9.64
N SER A 201 9.86 -3.49 10.58
CA SER A 201 11.22 -3.85 11.00
C SER A 201 12.06 -4.52 9.90
N LYS A 202 11.43 -5.02 8.82
CA LYS A 202 12.11 -5.67 7.70
C LYS A 202 12.46 -4.70 6.57
N VAL A 203 11.98 -3.46 6.64
CA VAL A 203 12.25 -2.44 5.62
C VAL A 203 13.65 -1.86 5.82
N GLY A 204 14.52 -2.06 4.83
CA GLY A 204 15.94 -1.65 4.92
C GLY A 204 16.22 -0.23 4.43
N CYS A 205 15.32 0.39 3.70
CA CYS A 205 15.53 1.73 3.13
C CYS A 205 15.00 2.85 4.04
N PRO A 206 15.46 4.10 3.83
CA PRO A 206 14.87 5.27 4.50
C PRO A 206 13.38 5.42 4.22
N VAL A 207 12.63 5.87 5.24
CA VAL A 207 11.16 6.03 5.18
C VAL A 207 10.76 7.48 5.45
N LEU A 208 9.81 7.98 4.66
CA LEU A 208 9.09 9.23 4.92
C LEU A 208 7.62 8.92 5.17
N LEU A 209 7.15 9.20 6.35
CA LEU A 209 5.72 9.16 6.69
C LEU A 209 5.13 10.55 6.47
N ILE A 210 3.99 10.61 5.78
CA ILE A 210 3.23 11.85 5.55
C ILE A 210 1.79 11.60 5.99
N HIS A 211 1.24 12.49 6.84
CA HIS A 211 -0.14 12.33 7.30
C HIS A 211 -0.83 13.69 7.47
N GLY A 212 -2.12 13.73 7.15
CA GLY A 212 -2.97 14.89 7.45
C GLY A 212 -3.46 14.86 8.88
N GLU A 213 -3.45 15.98 9.58
CA GLU A 213 -3.92 16.06 10.98
C GLU A 213 -5.44 15.79 11.11
N ASP A 214 -6.22 16.20 10.09
CA ASP A 214 -7.68 16.05 10.07
C ASP A 214 -8.12 14.82 9.25
N ASP A 215 -7.27 13.78 9.19
CA ASP A 215 -7.60 12.53 8.49
C ASP A 215 -8.67 11.74 9.26
N GLY A 216 -9.92 11.84 8.80
CA GLY A 216 -11.07 11.15 9.40
C GLY A 216 -11.28 9.71 8.93
N ILE A 217 -10.39 9.16 8.08
CA ILE A 217 -10.46 7.77 7.57
C ILE A 217 -9.38 6.91 8.23
N VAL A 218 -8.16 7.42 8.25
CA VAL A 218 -7.01 6.81 8.93
C VAL A 218 -6.47 7.84 9.92
N ASP A 219 -6.64 7.58 11.20
CA ASP A 219 -6.14 8.48 12.25
C ASP A 219 -4.62 8.65 12.15
N ALA A 220 -4.13 9.88 12.30
CA ALA A 220 -2.69 10.20 12.26
C ALA A 220 -1.86 9.42 13.30
N ALA A 221 -2.49 8.93 14.37
CA ALA A 221 -1.87 8.02 15.34
C ALA A 221 -1.29 6.75 14.69
N ASN A 222 -1.87 6.28 13.57
CA ASN A 222 -1.31 5.17 12.81
C ASN A 222 0.12 5.47 12.31
N SER A 223 0.37 6.67 11.79
CA SER A 223 1.73 7.05 11.35
C SER A 223 2.71 7.17 12.52
N ILE A 224 2.24 7.59 13.70
CA ILE A 224 3.07 7.62 14.92
C ILE A 224 3.47 6.20 15.31
N ALA A 225 2.51 5.28 15.37
CA ALA A 225 2.77 3.87 15.68
C ALA A 225 3.70 3.21 14.63
N LEU A 226 3.47 3.44 13.34
CA LEU A 226 4.35 2.95 12.28
C LEU A 226 5.77 3.50 12.42
N ARG A 227 5.94 4.77 12.76
CA ARG A 227 7.27 5.36 12.98
C ARG A 227 8.07 4.60 14.04
N GLU A 228 7.41 4.17 15.10
CA GLU A 228 8.04 3.42 16.21
C GLU A 228 8.39 1.99 15.79
N SER A 229 7.70 1.45 14.78
CA SER A 229 7.87 0.07 14.32
C SER A 229 9.00 -0.10 13.29
N PHE A 230 9.45 0.97 12.63
CA PHE A 230 10.61 0.93 11.74
C PHE A 230 11.90 0.92 12.54
N GLU A 231 12.72 -0.10 12.35
CA GLU A 231 14.03 -0.20 12.99
C GLU A 231 15.07 0.71 12.30
N GLY A 232 16.11 1.10 13.06
CA GLY A 232 17.26 1.82 12.50
C GLY A 232 17.18 3.35 12.44
N GLY A 233 16.09 3.97 12.91
CA GLY A 233 16.01 5.43 13.11
C GLY A 233 16.00 6.30 11.84
N ASN A 234 15.89 5.71 10.65
CA ASN A 234 15.91 6.43 9.38
C ASN A 234 14.50 6.76 8.88
N VAL A 235 13.68 7.27 9.79
CA VAL A 235 12.29 7.64 9.53
C VAL A 235 12.10 9.14 9.70
N SER A 236 11.70 9.80 8.62
CA SER A 236 11.23 11.19 8.61
C SER A 236 9.71 11.21 8.72
N PHE A 237 9.16 12.25 9.33
CA PHE A 237 7.73 12.40 9.47
C PHE A 237 7.29 13.83 9.13
N LEU A 238 6.27 13.96 8.28
CA LEU A 238 5.61 15.20 7.94
C LEU A 238 4.14 15.12 8.31
N THR A 239 3.71 15.93 9.27
CA THR A 239 2.30 16.18 9.53
C THR A 239 1.84 17.39 8.74
N VAL A 240 0.68 17.29 8.09
CA VAL A 240 0.10 18.39 7.31
C VAL A 240 -1.15 18.90 8.05
N PRO A 241 -1.08 20.08 8.67
CA PRO A 241 -2.23 20.67 9.36
C PRO A 241 -3.43 20.87 8.43
N GLU A 242 -4.64 20.71 8.95
CA GLU A 242 -5.90 20.89 8.23
C GLU A 242 -6.10 19.94 7.01
N ALA A 243 -5.20 19.02 6.79
CA ALA A 243 -5.33 18.05 5.71
C ALA A 243 -6.10 16.80 6.17
N GLY A 244 -7.05 16.37 5.37
CA GLY A 244 -7.73 15.09 5.51
C GLY A 244 -7.10 14.01 4.62
N HIS A 245 -7.74 12.84 4.56
CA HIS A 245 -7.23 11.63 3.88
C HIS A 245 -6.87 11.80 2.40
N ARG A 246 -7.57 12.67 1.67
CA ARG A 246 -7.50 12.74 0.20
C ARG A 246 -6.89 14.02 -0.36
N ASN A 247 -6.40 14.90 0.50
CA ASN A 247 -5.96 16.23 0.08
C ASN A 247 -4.63 16.67 0.69
N VAL A 248 -3.86 15.73 1.23
CA VAL A 248 -2.58 16.00 1.91
C VAL A 248 -1.60 16.75 1.03
N ASP A 249 -1.46 16.36 -0.23
CA ASP A 249 -0.60 17.01 -1.21
C ASP A 249 -1.08 18.41 -1.59
N ARG A 250 -2.41 18.60 -1.68
CA ARG A 250 -3.01 19.89 -2.03
C ARG A 250 -2.93 20.89 -0.88
N VAL A 251 -3.27 20.45 0.34
CA VAL A 251 -3.22 21.31 1.54
C VAL A 251 -1.77 21.59 1.93
N GLY A 252 -0.92 20.57 1.91
CA GLY A 252 0.50 20.71 2.24
C GLY A 252 1.29 21.52 1.19
N GLY A 253 0.81 21.58 -0.06
CA GLY A 253 1.34 22.44 -1.12
C GLY A 253 2.86 22.40 -1.23
N LEU A 254 3.49 23.57 -1.10
CA LEU A 254 4.96 23.68 -1.21
C LEU A 254 5.68 22.86 -0.14
N ALA A 255 5.20 22.85 1.10
CA ALA A 255 5.84 22.13 2.20
C ALA A 255 5.87 20.61 1.94
N TYR A 256 4.76 20.04 1.45
CA TYR A 256 4.65 18.64 1.06
C TYR A 256 5.70 18.28 -0.01
N TRP A 257 5.74 19.03 -1.10
CA TRP A 257 6.66 18.75 -2.20
C TRP A 257 8.13 18.99 -1.83
N THR A 258 8.40 20.00 -1.00
CA THR A 258 9.75 20.27 -0.50
C THR A 258 10.25 19.13 0.38
N ALA A 259 9.41 18.62 1.28
CA ALA A 259 9.77 17.49 2.12
C ALA A 259 10.10 16.23 1.29
N ILE A 260 9.30 15.92 0.27
CA ILE A 260 9.57 14.81 -0.65
C ILE A 260 10.89 15.03 -1.40
N GLU A 261 11.13 16.19 -1.96
CA GLU A 261 12.37 16.47 -2.71
C GLU A 261 13.61 16.38 -1.82
N GLN A 262 13.55 16.92 -0.61
CA GLN A 262 14.63 16.80 0.38
C GLN A 262 14.87 15.36 0.80
N PHE A 263 13.82 14.60 1.03
CA PHE A 263 13.92 13.20 1.39
C PHE A 263 14.51 12.33 0.28
N VAL A 264 14.08 12.53 -0.96
CA VAL A 264 14.52 11.71 -2.10
C VAL A 264 15.93 12.09 -2.53
N ARG A 265 16.21 13.37 -2.69
CA ARG A 265 17.46 13.87 -3.31
C ARG A 265 18.52 14.29 -2.30
N GLY A 266 18.17 14.34 -1.01
CA GLY A 266 18.96 15.00 0.02
C GLY A 266 18.78 16.51 0.00
N SER A 267 19.00 17.19 1.13
CA SER A 267 19.03 18.65 1.15
C SER A 267 20.13 19.12 0.21
N LYS A 268 19.81 19.99 -0.75
CA LYS A 268 20.83 20.79 -1.42
C LYS A 268 21.48 21.64 -0.33
N SER A 269 22.60 21.17 0.20
CA SER A 269 23.46 22.01 1.03
C SER A 269 24.00 23.11 0.14
N GLY A 270 23.49 24.33 0.31
CA GLY A 270 24.09 25.56 -0.24
C GLY A 270 23.37 26.17 -1.43
N LEU A 271 22.52 27.12 -1.17
CA LEU A 271 22.50 28.44 -1.82
C LEU A 271 22.40 29.48 -0.73
#